data_874b3b98a4d4ec2e51a07bd1c8acd593
#
_entry.id   874b3b98a4d4ec2e51a07bd1c8acd593
#
_cell.length_a   1.000
_cell.length_b   1.000
_cell.length_c   1.000
_cell.angle_alpha   90.00
_cell.angle_beta   90.00
_cell.angle_gamma   90.00
#
_symmetry.space_group_name_H-M   'P 1'
#
loop_
_entity.id
_entity.type
_entity.pdbx_description
1 polymer ?
#
loop_
_entity_poly.entity_id
_entity_poly.type
_entity_poly.pdbx_seq_one_letter_code
_entity_poly.pdbx_strand_id
1 'polypeptide(L)'
;MTPVRKAAEAARRASRVLAPLSAERRNAALEAMAEALLKAKKELLAANAEDLKLAAEMLEDGVLSQATMDRLKLNEAKLKEMVAQVRAVAALPDPLARTLDAIELDDADPVANGAAAVGLHMQKISVPLGVLAVIFEARPDAVTQIAALALKSGNAVILKPGREVEGTAKALVSVLRETLKAQGLPEDAVSMVVGRERVKELLGLTSLVDMVIPRGSKALVEYVQANTRIPVLGHAEGVCHIYVDRNFDEAMALRVIEDAKCDYPAACNAVETVLVHRDVARKFLPKLAKRLSKRGVLLHGCPSTREIMLEVNEPEELAGIDDWHVEYGELAMSLGVVDSLDAAIEHIHAHGSLHTESIITSDAEAAERFLREVDAAGVLHNASTRFADGFRYGFGAEVGVSTSKFHARGPVGLEGLTTYKYVLRGHGHAAGDYRGKNARAFTHRRDA
;
A
#
# COMPACT_ATOMS: atom_id res chain seq x y z
N MET A 1 -26.09 3.59 -22.07
CA MET A 1 -24.89 3.08 -21.33
C MET A 1 -23.99 4.27 -21.06
N THR A 2 -23.67 4.51 -19.79
CA THR A 2 -22.85 5.64 -19.37
C THR A 2 -21.38 5.46 -19.78
N PRO A 3 -20.59 6.52 -19.87
CA PRO A 3 -19.15 6.44 -20.15
C PRO A 3 -18.39 5.59 -19.14
N VAL A 4 -18.74 5.67 -17.84
CA VAL A 4 -18.11 4.90 -16.75
C VAL A 4 -18.31 3.40 -16.95
N ARG A 5 -19.55 3.00 -17.23
CA ARG A 5 -19.88 1.59 -17.48
C ARG A 5 -19.20 1.05 -18.75
N LYS A 6 -19.13 1.86 -19.83
CA LYS A 6 -18.40 1.47 -21.05
C LYS A 6 -16.91 1.22 -20.76
N ALA A 7 -16.28 2.12 -20.00
CA ALA A 7 -14.88 1.98 -19.60
C ALA A 7 -14.67 0.71 -18.74
N ALA A 8 -15.56 0.44 -17.80
CA ALA A 8 -15.45 -0.74 -16.93
C ALA A 8 -15.65 -2.07 -17.71
N GLU A 9 -16.60 -2.11 -18.65
CA GLU A 9 -16.79 -3.28 -19.52
C GLU A 9 -15.59 -3.50 -20.47
N ALA A 10 -14.98 -2.43 -20.98
CA ALA A 10 -13.78 -2.50 -21.78
C ALA A 10 -12.57 -2.98 -20.95
N ALA A 11 -12.38 -2.44 -19.75
CA ALA A 11 -11.35 -2.90 -18.80
C ALA A 11 -11.55 -4.38 -18.42
N ARG A 12 -12.80 -4.82 -18.21
CA ARG A 12 -13.11 -6.24 -17.93
C ARG A 12 -12.73 -7.15 -19.09
N ARG A 13 -12.96 -6.74 -20.34
CA ARG A 13 -12.48 -7.49 -21.52
C ARG A 13 -10.95 -7.49 -21.58
N ALA A 14 -10.32 -6.34 -21.36
CA ALA A 14 -8.87 -6.21 -21.35
C ALA A 14 -8.21 -7.10 -20.29
N SER A 15 -8.76 -7.15 -19.07
CA SER A 15 -8.20 -7.97 -17.98
C SER A 15 -8.14 -9.47 -18.34
N ARG A 16 -9.12 -9.97 -19.08
CA ARG A 16 -9.14 -11.37 -19.56
C ARG A 16 -8.03 -11.65 -20.59
N VAL A 17 -7.64 -10.66 -21.37
CA VAL A 17 -6.52 -10.77 -22.32
C VAL A 17 -5.17 -10.69 -21.59
N LEU A 18 -5.08 -9.84 -20.55
CA LEU A 18 -3.84 -9.65 -19.79
C LEU A 18 -3.52 -10.85 -18.88
N ALA A 19 -4.53 -11.48 -18.30
CA ALA A 19 -4.34 -12.55 -17.32
C ALA A 19 -3.47 -13.72 -17.77
N PRO A 20 -3.57 -14.25 -19.01
CA PRO A 20 -2.75 -15.34 -19.50
C PRO A 20 -1.43 -14.89 -20.16
N LEU A 21 -1.12 -13.58 -20.22
CA LEU A 21 0.12 -13.11 -20.87
C LEU A 21 1.35 -13.57 -20.09
N SER A 22 2.40 -13.90 -20.84
CA SER A 22 3.68 -14.22 -20.22
C SER A 22 4.35 -12.98 -19.59
N ALA A 23 5.27 -13.20 -18.66
CA ALA A 23 6.07 -12.15 -18.02
C ALA A 23 6.82 -11.30 -19.06
N GLU A 24 7.41 -11.96 -20.09
CA GLU A 24 8.18 -11.31 -21.15
C GLU A 24 7.32 -10.31 -21.92
N ARG A 25 6.08 -10.69 -22.26
CA ARG A 25 5.14 -9.81 -22.99
C ARG A 25 4.75 -8.60 -22.15
N ARG A 26 4.48 -8.79 -20.85
CA ARG A 26 4.17 -7.71 -19.94
C ARG A 26 5.37 -6.79 -19.71
N ASN A 27 6.58 -7.36 -19.55
CA ASN A 27 7.82 -6.58 -19.38
C ASN A 27 8.16 -5.77 -20.64
N ALA A 28 8.00 -6.35 -21.82
CA ALA A 28 8.22 -5.63 -23.08
C ALA A 28 7.27 -4.43 -23.23
N ALA A 29 6.00 -4.57 -22.82
CA ALA A 29 5.06 -3.48 -22.85
C ALA A 29 5.43 -2.38 -21.83
N LEU A 30 5.91 -2.74 -20.64
CA LEU A 30 6.38 -1.78 -19.64
C LEU A 30 7.61 -0.99 -20.11
N GLU A 31 8.59 -1.66 -20.75
CA GLU A 31 9.73 -0.95 -21.31
C GLU A 31 9.33 -0.03 -22.46
N ALA A 32 8.43 -0.45 -23.34
CA ALA A 32 7.86 0.42 -24.36
C ALA A 32 7.13 1.64 -23.77
N MET A 33 6.40 1.48 -22.64
CA MET A 33 5.79 2.59 -21.92
C MET A 33 6.84 3.57 -21.36
N ALA A 34 7.92 3.06 -20.78
CA ALA A 34 9.03 3.86 -20.27
C ALA A 34 9.65 4.73 -21.36
N GLU A 35 9.89 4.15 -22.54
CA GLU A 35 10.40 4.89 -23.70
C GLU A 35 9.40 5.93 -24.25
N ALA A 36 8.12 5.55 -24.33
CA ALA A 36 7.08 6.44 -24.84
C ALA A 36 6.90 7.68 -23.95
N LEU A 37 6.96 7.52 -22.63
CA LEU A 37 6.92 8.61 -21.66
C LEU A 37 8.07 9.61 -21.86
N LEU A 38 9.29 9.13 -22.13
CA LEU A 38 10.43 9.99 -22.45
C LEU A 38 10.24 10.76 -23.77
N LYS A 39 9.69 10.11 -24.79
CA LYS A 39 9.40 10.73 -26.10
C LYS A 39 8.32 11.80 -25.99
N ALA A 40 7.30 11.58 -25.16
CA ALA A 40 6.18 12.50 -24.95
C ALA A 40 6.51 13.63 -23.94
N LYS A 41 7.76 13.76 -23.45
CA LYS A 41 8.18 14.72 -22.42
C LYS A 41 7.58 16.11 -22.61
N LYS A 42 7.70 16.69 -23.83
CA LYS A 42 7.25 18.05 -24.11
C LYS A 42 5.73 18.22 -23.92
N GLU A 43 4.96 17.26 -24.39
CA GLU A 43 3.51 17.22 -24.25
C GLU A 43 3.08 17.07 -22.79
N LEU A 44 3.71 16.15 -22.07
CA LEU A 44 3.39 15.88 -20.66
C LEU A 44 3.68 17.10 -19.77
N LEU A 45 4.82 17.77 -19.98
CA LEU A 45 5.17 18.98 -19.22
C LEU A 45 4.24 20.15 -19.57
N ALA A 46 3.79 20.27 -20.83
CA ALA A 46 2.82 21.28 -21.23
C ALA A 46 1.44 21.04 -20.58
N ALA A 47 0.96 19.78 -20.57
CA ALA A 47 -0.29 19.45 -19.89
C ALA A 47 -0.23 19.73 -18.37
N ASN A 48 0.91 19.44 -17.74
CA ASN A 48 1.10 19.74 -16.33
C ASN A 48 1.14 21.26 -16.05
N ALA A 49 1.73 22.05 -16.93
CA ALA A 49 1.75 23.50 -16.78
C ALA A 49 0.32 24.10 -16.78
N GLU A 50 -0.62 23.53 -17.55
CA GLU A 50 -2.01 23.98 -17.51
C GLU A 50 -2.73 23.55 -16.21
N ASP A 51 -2.51 22.33 -15.74
CA ASP A 51 -3.07 21.88 -14.45
C ASP A 51 -2.54 22.76 -13.29
N LEU A 52 -1.26 23.17 -13.32
CA LEU A 52 -0.67 24.02 -12.29
C LEU A 52 -1.27 25.44 -12.26
N LYS A 53 -1.76 25.97 -13.40
CA LYS A 53 -2.52 27.24 -13.41
C LYS A 53 -3.83 27.10 -12.65
N LEU A 54 -4.60 26.04 -12.94
CA LEU A 54 -5.84 25.75 -12.24
C LEU A 54 -5.59 25.49 -10.73
N ALA A 55 -4.53 24.77 -10.41
CA ALA A 55 -4.17 24.48 -9.01
C ALA A 55 -3.75 25.74 -8.25
N ALA A 56 -3.13 26.74 -8.92
CA ALA A 56 -2.80 28.03 -8.31
C ALA A 56 -4.07 28.81 -7.92
N GLU A 57 -5.09 28.84 -8.78
CA GLU A 57 -6.38 29.43 -8.47
C GLU A 57 -7.04 28.71 -7.25
N MET A 58 -7.01 27.38 -7.25
CA MET A 58 -7.55 26.57 -6.13
C MET A 58 -6.77 26.80 -4.81
N LEU A 59 -5.48 27.11 -4.88
CA LEU A 59 -4.66 27.45 -3.71
C LEU A 59 -5.04 28.84 -3.17
N GLU A 60 -5.24 29.83 -4.04
CA GLU A 60 -5.70 31.17 -3.66
C GLU A 60 -7.09 31.14 -3.03
N ASP A 61 -7.98 30.27 -3.52
CA ASP A 61 -9.32 30.03 -2.96
C ASP A 61 -9.30 29.21 -1.66
N GLY A 62 -8.14 28.75 -1.18
CA GLY A 62 -8.02 27.92 0.02
C GLY A 62 -8.52 26.48 -0.13
N VAL A 63 -8.77 26.03 -1.36
CA VAL A 63 -9.24 24.67 -1.68
C VAL A 63 -8.08 23.65 -1.66
N LEU A 64 -6.87 24.09 -2.02
CA LEU A 64 -5.66 23.29 -1.96
C LEU A 64 -4.65 23.86 -0.95
N SER A 65 -3.83 22.98 -0.37
CA SER A 65 -2.67 23.39 0.41
C SER A 65 -1.43 23.57 -0.46
N GLN A 66 -0.44 24.34 0.03
CA GLN A 66 0.86 24.49 -0.63
C GLN A 66 1.55 23.12 -0.83
N ALA A 67 1.48 22.25 0.16
CA ALA A 67 2.02 20.89 0.06
C ALA A 67 1.38 20.06 -1.07
N THR A 68 0.08 20.25 -1.30
CA THR A 68 -0.65 19.61 -2.39
C THR A 68 -0.21 20.18 -3.74
N MET A 69 -0.07 21.51 -3.83
CA MET A 69 0.45 22.18 -5.02
C MET A 69 1.86 21.69 -5.40
N ASP A 70 2.73 21.50 -4.42
CA ASP A 70 4.10 21.01 -4.66
C ASP A 70 4.13 19.57 -5.18
N ARG A 71 3.20 18.72 -4.77
CA ARG A 71 3.05 17.33 -5.27
C ARG A 71 2.61 17.28 -6.74
N LEU A 72 1.83 18.27 -7.21
CA LEU A 72 1.35 18.32 -8.59
C LEU A 72 2.46 18.62 -9.61
N LYS A 73 3.55 19.26 -9.18
CA LYS A 73 4.63 19.70 -10.07
C LYS A 73 5.30 18.51 -10.77
N LEU A 74 5.25 18.49 -12.08
CA LEU A 74 6.00 17.58 -12.94
C LEU A 74 7.10 18.36 -13.65
N ASN A 75 8.34 17.92 -13.50
CA ASN A 75 9.49 18.45 -14.20
C ASN A 75 10.28 17.32 -14.87
N GLU A 76 11.34 17.65 -15.58
CA GLU A 76 12.15 16.64 -16.29
C GLU A 76 12.77 15.60 -15.34
N ALA A 77 13.21 16.02 -14.15
CA ALA A 77 13.79 15.12 -13.15
C ALA A 77 12.73 14.11 -12.65
N LYS A 78 11.55 14.62 -12.28
CA LYS A 78 10.44 13.78 -11.82
C LYS A 78 9.93 12.83 -12.92
N LEU A 79 9.89 13.28 -14.17
CA LEU A 79 9.54 12.42 -15.30
C LEU A 79 10.58 11.27 -15.48
N LYS A 80 11.87 11.58 -15.37
CA LYS A 80 12.92 10.53 -15.39
C LYS A 80 12.78 9.54 -14.24
N GLU A 81 12.43 10.02 -13.07
CA GLU A 81 12.14 9.17 -11.91
C GLU A 81 10.93 8.26 -12.16
N MET A 82 9.82 8.79 -12.69
CA MET A 82 8.64 8.00 -13.07
C MET A 82 9.00 6.90 -14.07
N VAL A 83 9.83 7.21 -15.07
CA VAL A 83 10.33 6.22 -16.05
C VAL A 83 11.19 5.16 -15.39
N ALA A 84 12.09 5.55 -14.49
CA ALA A 84 12.91 4.61 -13.73
C ALA A 84 12.05 3.68 -12.86
N GLN A 85 10.96 4.20 -12.26
CA GLN A 85 10.00 3.39 -11.50
C GLN A 85 9.27 2.37 -12.38
N VAL A 86 8.85 2.74 -13.60
CA VAL A 86 8.23 1.79 -14.55
C VAL A 86 9.21 0.66 -14.89
N ARG A 87 10.47 0.97 -15.16
CA ARG A 87 11.53 -0.02 -15.41
C ARG A 87 11.82 -0.90 -14.20
N ALA A 88 11.85 -0.31 -13.00
CA ALA A 88 12.02 -1.06 -11.77
C ALA A 88 10.88 -2.08 -11.59
N VAL A 89 9.63 -1.71 -11.87
CA VAL A 89 8.49 -2.65 -11.85
C VAL A 89 8.65 -3.74 -12.90
N ALA A 90 9.11 -3.43 -14.11
CA ALA A 90 9.37 -4.44 -15.15
C ALA A 90 10.41 -5.49 -14.70
N ALA A 91 11.42 -5.05 -13.95
CA ALA A 91 12.50 -5.92 -13.45
C ALA A 91 12.08 -6.81 -12.24
N LEU A 92 10.95 -6.52 -11.58
CA LEU A 92 10.48 -7.34 -10.46
C LEU A 92 10.14 -8.76 -10.91
N PRO A 93 10.27 -9.76 -10.02
CA PRO A 93 9.81 -11.13 -10.28
C PRO A 93 8.35 -11.16 -10.72
N ASP A 94 8.02 -12.14 -11.56
CA ASP A 94 6.62 -12.32 -11.98
C ASP A 94 5.75 -12.75 -10.79
N PRO A 95 4.68 -12.01 -10.48
CA PRO A 95 3.76 -12.40 -9.41
C PRO A 95 2.75 -13.47 -9.83
N LEU A 96 2.65 -13.79 -11.12
CA LEU A 96 1.61 -14.67 -11.66
C LEU A 96 2.11 -16.09 -11.92
N ALA A 97 1.16 -17.02 -11.95
CA ALA A 97 1.36 -18.45 -12.19
C ALA A 97 2.35 -19.12 -11.22
N ARG A 98 2.64 -18.49 -10.09
CA ARG A 98 3.46 -19.08 -9.01
C ARG A 98 2.66 -20.15 -8.30
N THR A 99 3.24 -21.32 -8.11
CA THR A 99 2.65 -22.35 -7.23
C THR A 99 2.81 -21.89 -5.79
N LEU A 100 1.69 -21.65 -5.13
CA LEU A 100 1.61 -21.22 -3.72
C LEU A 100 1.47 -22.40 -2.77
N ASP A 101 0.86 -23.51 -3.26
CA ASP A 101 0.68 -24.76 -2.55
C ASP A 101 0.43 -25.86 -3.57
N ALA A 102 0.88 -27.08 -3.29
CA ALA A 102 0.64 -28.26 -4.13
C ALA A 102 0.31 -29.45 -3.24
N ILE A 103 -0.74 -30.18 -3.60
CA ILE A 103 -1.22 -31.33 -2.84
C ILE A 103 -1.48 -32.47 -3.81
N GLU A 104 -0.88 -33.61 -3.54
CA GLU A 104 -1.27 -34.89 -4.15
C GLU A 104 -2.44 -35.46 -3.36
N LEU A 105 -3.61 -35.44 -3.99
CA LEU A 105 -4.87 -35.84 -3.32
C LEU A 105 -5.10 -37.34 -3.36
N ASP A 106 -4.54 -38.03 -4.35
CA ASP A 106 -4.65 -39.48 -4.51
C ASP A 106 -3.40 -40.02 -5.20
N ASP A 107 -3.01 -41.25 -4.86
CA ASP A 107 -1.91 -41.94 -5.50
C ASP A 107 -2.19 -42.22 -6.98
N ALA A 108 -1.13 -42.30 -7.73
CA ALA A 108 -1.21 -42.69 -9.14
C ALA A 108 -1.70 -44.12 -9.26
N ASP A 109 -2.86 -44.33 -9.87
CA ASP A 109 -3.29 -45.66 -10.28
C ASP A 109 -2.39 -46.20 -11.38
N PRO A 110 -1.89 -47.42 -11.29
CA PRO A 110 -1.31 -48.10 -12.44
C PRO A 110 -2.41 -48.28 -13.49
N VAL A 111 -2.35 -47.48 -14.55
CA VAL A 111 -3.32 -47.58 -15.64
C VAL A 111 -3.13 -48.91 -16.34
N ALA A 112 -4.21 -49.65 -16.54
CA ALA A 112 -4.26 -51.02 -17.08
C ALA A 112 -3.60 -51.18 -18.48
N ASN A 113 -3.12 -50.14 -19.15
CA ASN A 113 -2.59 -50.12 -20.49
C ASN A 113 -1.17 -49.55 -20.63
N GLY A 114 -0.35 -49.50 -19.58
CA GLY A 114 1.06 -49.08 -19.67
C GLY A 114 1.28 -47.58 -19.84
N ALA A 115 0.25 -46.74 -19.69
CA ALA A 115 0.44 -45.29 -19.58
C ALA A 115 0.95 -44.94 -18.17
N ALA A 116 1.71 -43.85 -18.07
CA ALA A 116 2.20 -43.40 -16.77
C ALA A 116 1.03 -43.20 -15.78
N ALA A 117 1.19 -43.74 -14.59
CA ALA A 117 0.26 -43.58 -13.50
C ALA A 117 0.09 -42.10 -13.17
N VAL A 118 -1.15 -41.58 -13.18
CA VAL A 118 -1.46 -40.17 -12.91
C VAL A 118 -2.43 -40.10 -11.73
N GLY A 119 -1.96 -39.53 -10.64
CA GLY A 119 -2.78 -39.25 -9.46
C GLY A 119 -3.70 -38.04 -9.65
N LEU A 120 -4.49 -37.77 -8.64
CA LEU A 120 -5.27 -36.55 -8.56
C LEU A 120 -4.43 -35.45 -7.88
N HIS A 121 -4.00 -34.46 -8.68
CA HIS A 121 -3.06 -33.45 -8.24
C HIS A 121 -3.66 -32.05 -8.25
N MET A 122 -3.59 -31.34 -7.10
CA MET A 122 -4.11 -29.99 -6.93
C MET A 122 -2.98 -29.00 -6.71
N GLN A 123 -3.03 -27.90 -7.44
CA GLN A 123 -2.13 -26.76 -7.27
C GLN A 123 -2.94 -25.51 -6.94
N LYS A 124 -2.48 -24.74 -5.96
CA LYS A 124 -2.91 -23.37 -5.70
C LYS A 124 -1.95 -22.43 -6.42
N ILE A 125 -2.43 -21.69 -7.41
CA ILE A 125 -1.58 -20.80 -8.21
C ILE A 125 -2.04 -19.36 -8.12
N SER A 126 -1.08 -18.42 -8.15
CA SER A 126 -1.36 -16.98 -8.18
C SER A 126 -1.94 -16.53 -9.52
N VAL A 127 -2.94 -15.64 -9.47
CA VAL A 127 -3.63 -15.06 -10.63
C VAL A 127 -3.94 -13.59 -10.39
N PRO A 128 -4.20 -12.76 -11.44
CA PRO A 128 -4.62 -11.38 -11.27
C PRO A 128 -5.94 -11.26 -10.49
N LEU A 129 -6.14 -10.13 -9.80
CA LEU A 129 -7.45 -9.74 -9.26
C LEU A 129 -8.48 -9.51 -10.39
N GLY A 130 -8.07 -8.82 -11.45
CA GLY A 130 -8.92 -8.52 -12.60
C GLY A 130 -8.97 -7.05 -12.99
N VAL A 131 -9.98 -6.30 -12.54
CA VAL A 131 -10.14 -4.86 -12.80
C VAL A 131 -9.99 -4.07 -11.51
N LEU A 132 -9.03 -3.16 -11.49
CA LEU A 132 -8.76 -2.25 -10.39
C LEU A 132 -9.38 -0.88 -10.70
N ALA A 133 -10.05 -0.25 -9.74
CA ALA A 133 -10.44 1.15 -9.81
C ALA A 133 -9.61 1.94 -8.82
N VAL A 134 -8.81 2.90 -9.30
CA VAL A 134 -7.94 3.70 -8.45
C VAL A 134 -8.37 5.15 -8.48
N ILE A 135 -8.78 5.67 -7.32
CA ILE A 135 -9.26 7.04 -7.14
C ILE A 135 -8.18 7.80 -6.39
N PHE A 136 -7.59 8.82 -6.99
CA PHE A 136 -6.43 9.51 -6.41
C PHE A 136 -6.49 11.02 -6.57
N GLU A 137 -5.84 11.72 -5.66
CA GLU A 137 -5.72 13.17 -5.59
C GLU A 137 -4.27 13.60 -5.78
N ALA A 138 -4.06 14.73 -6.46
CA ALA A 138 -2.82 15.52 -6.52
C ALA A 138 -1.50 14.75 -6.77
N ARG A 139 -1.51 13.68 -7.57
CA ARG A 139 -0.34 12.83 -7.83
C ARG A 139 -0.24 12.43 -9.31
N PRO A 140 0.41 13.22 -10.17
CA PRO A 140 0.61 12.84 -11.58
C PRO A 140 1.44 11.55 -11.73
N ASP A 141 2.43 11.32 -10.86
CA ASP A 141 3.25 10.11 -10.80
C ASP A 141 2.45 8.84 -10.52
N ALA A 142 1.34 8.93 -9.81
CA ALA A 142 0.47 7.80 -9.50
C ALA A 142 -0.07 7.12 -10.78
N VAL A 143 -0.28 7.86 -11.86
CA VAL A 143 -0.77 7.30 -13.14
C VAL A 143 0.15 6.22 -13.66
N THR A 144 1.44 6.52 -13.78
CA THR A 144 2.43 5.59 -14.34
C THR A 144 2.77 4.46 -13.37
N GLN A 145 2.89 4.76 -12.09
CA GLN A 145 3.16 3.78 -11.04
C GLN A 145 2.06 2.72 -10.97
N ILE A 146 0.81 3.17 -10.89
CA ILE A 146 -0.36 2.29 -10.78
C ILE A 146 -0.55 1.47 -12.06
N ALA A 147 -0.42 2.12 -13.23
CA ALA A 147 -0.55 1.43 -14.52
C ALA A 147 0.53 0.36 -14.69
N ALA A 148 1.78 0.65 -14.28
CA ALA A 148 2.87 -0.32 -14.36
C ALA A 148 2.63 -1.52 -13.44
N LEU A 149 2.23 -1.30 -12.19
CA LEU A 149 1.92 -2.37 -11.25
C LEU A 149 0.72 -3.20 -11.70
N ALA A 150 -0.35 -2.55 -12.21
CA ALA A 150 -1.51 -3.24 -12.75
C ALA A 150 -1.12 -4.13 -13.94
N LEU A 151 -0.38 -3.60 -14.92
CA LEU A 151 0.05 -4.37 -16.09
C LEU A 151 0.97 -5.52 -15.70
N LYS A 152 1.96 -5.29 -14.83
CA LYS A 152 2.89 -6.33 -14.36
C LYS A 152 2.16 -7.47 -13.65
N SER A 153 1.14 -7.15 -12.86
CA SER A 153 0.30 -8.13 -12.15
C SER A 153 -0.89 -8.66 -12.99
N GLY A 154 -0.94 -8.34 -14.31
CA GLY A 154 -1.96 -8.86 -15.23
C GLY A 154 -3.35 -8.27 -15.05
N ASN A 155 -3.48 -7.15 -14.33
CA ASN A 155 -4.74 -6.45 -14.10
C ASN A 155 -4.99 -5.35 -15.14
N ALA A 156 -6.25 -5.06 -15.40
CA ALA A 156 -6.66 -3.80 -16.02
C ALA A 156 -6.97 -2.76 -14.95
N VAL A 157 -6.76 -1.48 -15.26
CA VAL A 157 -6.99 -0.39 -14.30
C VAL A 157 -7.85 0.74 -14.87
N ILE A 158 -8.77 1.22 -14.05
CA ILE A 158 -9.59 2.41 -14.29
C ILE A 158 -9.08 3.48 -13.33
N LEU A 159 -8.48 4.53 -13.87
CA LEU A 159 -7.93 5.65 -13.13
C LEU A 159 -8.98 6.75 -12.98
N LYS A 160 -9.16 7.27 -11.78
CA LYS A 160 -10.01 8.42 -11.49
C LYS A 160 -9.19 9.47 -10.76
N PRO A 161 -8.53 10.41 -11.47
CA PRO A 161 -7.76 11.50 -10.88
C PRO A 161 -8.65 12.55 -10.21
N GLY A 162 -8.07 13.33 -9.31
CA GLY A 162 -8.61 14.60 -8.85
C GLY A 162 -8.71 15.60 -10.00
N ARG A 163 -9.50 16.67 -9.81
CA ARG A 163 -9.69 17.73 -10.83
C ARG A 163 -8.38 18.48 -11.12
N GLU A 164 -7.58 18.67 -10.09
CA GLU A 164 -6.30 19.40 -10.07
C GLU A 164 -5.19 18.74 -10.88
N VAL A 165 -5.36 17.47 -11.30
CA VAL A 165 -4.36 16.68 -12.05
C VAL A 165 -4.93 16.04 -13.31
N GLU A 166 -6.15 16.41 -13.69
CA GLU A 166 -6.92 15.72 -14.74
C GLU A 166 -6.27 15.86 -16.13
N GLY A 167 -5.75 17.03 -16.48
CA GLY A 167 -5.09 17.27 -17.76
C GLY A 167 -3.80 16.45 -17.91
N THR A 168 -2.94 16.48 -16.90
CA THR A 168 -1.71 15.70 -16.86
C THR A 168 -2.00 14.19 -16.89
N ALA A 169 -2.98 13.74 -16.10
CA ALA A 169 -3.39 12.32 -16.09
C ALA A 169 -3.92 11.88 -17.45
N LYS A 170 -4.70 12.70 -18.13
CA LYS A 170 -5.22 12.42 -19.48
C LYS A 170 -4.09 12.27 -20.49
N ALA A 171 -3.11 13.16 -20.48
CA ALA A 171 -1.95 13.08 -21.37
C ALA A 171 -1.13 11.81 -21.09
N LEU A 172 -0.84 11.50 -19.81
CA LEU A 172 -0.15 10.27 -19.44
C LEU A 172 -0.91 9.01 -19.89
N VAL A 173 -2.21 8.93 -19.62
CA VAL A 173 -3.05 7.80 -20.02
C VAL A 173 -3.08 7.64 -21.55
N SER A 174 -3.13 8.74 -22.33
CA SER A 174 -3.06 8.68 -23.80
C SER A 174 -1.78 7.97 -24.26
N VAL A 175 -0.62 8.41 -23.76
CA VAL A 175 0.68 7.80 -24.08
C VAL A 175 0.71 6.31 -23.74
N LEU A 176 0.20 5.91 -22.56
CA LEU A 176 0.17 4.51 -22.14
C LEU A 176 -0.75 3.68 -23.03
N ARG A 177 -1.95 4.16 -23.37
CA ARG A 177 -2.92 3.48 -24.24
C ARG A 177 -2.38 3.28 -25.65
N GLU A 178 -1.81 4.33 -26.26
CA GLU A 178 -1.18 4.26 -27.58
C GLU A 178 -0.03 3.26 -27.61
N THR A 179 0.78 3.22 -26.55
CA THR A 179 1.86 2.24 -26.41
C THR A 179 1.32 0.81 -26.31
N LEU A 180 0.29 0.56 -25.50
CA LEU A 180 -0.34 -0.77 -25.43
C LEU A 180 -0.85 -1.22 -26.79
N LYS A 181 -1.56 -0.35 -27.51
CA LYS A 181 -2.05 -0.63 -28.86
C LYS A 181 -0.91 -0.95 -29.83
N ALA A 182 0.18 -0.19 -29.80
CA ALA A 182 1.35 -0.43 -30.63
C ALA A 182 2.04 -1.78 -30.30
N GLN A 183 1.95 -2.25 -29.07
CA GLN A 183 2.43 -3.56 -28.62
C GLN A 183 1.43 -4.70 -28.89
N GLY A 184 0.29 -4.43 -29.55
CA GLY A 184 -0.75 -5.44 -29.83
C GLY A 184 -1.50 -5.89 -28.57
N LEU A 185 -1.52 -5.05 -27.52
CA LEU A 185 -2.25 -5.26 -26.30
C LEU A 185 -3.51 -4.40 -26.25
N PRO A 186 -4.54 -4.78 -25.46
CA PRO A 186 -5.74 -3.97 -25.33
C PRO A 186 -5.42 -2.62 -24.71
N GLU A 187 -5.67 -1.55 -25.44
CA GLU A 187 -5.48 -0.18 -24.94
C GLU A 187 -6.36 0.11 -23.71
N ASP A 188 -7.49 -0.56 -23.58
CA ASP A 188 -8.41 -0.45 -22.44
C ASP A 188 -7.90 -1.14 -21.16
N ALA A 189 -6.71 -1.75 -21.19
CA ALA A 189 -6.01 -2.20 -19.99
C ALA A 189 -5.68 -1.04 -19.03
N VAL A 190 -5.52 0.18 -19.59
CA VAL A 190 -5.43 1.43 -18.83
C VAL A 190 -6.51 2.37 -19.35
N SER A 191 -7.46 2.73 -18.50
CA SER A 191 -8.54 3.64 -18.83
C SER A 191 -8.71 4.71 -17.74
N MET A 192 -9.41 5.80 -18.08
CA MET A 192 -9.62 6.90 -17.17
C MET A 192 -11.09 7.35 -17.17
N VAL A 193 -11.57 7.71 -15.98
CA VAL A 193 -12.88 8.33 -15.76
C VAL A 193 -12.67 9.69 -15.13
N VAL A 194 -13.31 10.72 -15.68
CA VAL A 194 -13.22 12.10 -15.20
C VAL A 194 -14.55 12.57 -14.63
N GLY A 195 -14.50 13.55 -13.72
CA GLY A 195 -15.68 14.11 -13.07
C GLY A 195 -15.96 13.48 -11.70
N ARG A 196 -16.24 14.36 -10.72
CA ARG A 196 -16.49 13.93 -9.33
C ARG A 196 -17.80 13.14 -9.21
N GLU A 197 -18.79 13.52 -9.97
CA GLU A 197 -20.12 12.92 -10.02
C GLU A 197 -20.11 11.45 -10.46
N ARG A 198 -19.07 11.04 -11.17
CA ARG A 198 -18.90 9.67 -11.70
C ARG A 198 -18.33 8.68 -10.70
N VAL A 199 -17.78 9.17 -9.59
CA VAL A 199 -17.24 8.30 -8.53
C VAL A 199 -18.32 7.36 -7.99
N LYS A 200 -19.51 7.89 -7.69
CA LYS A 200 -20.63 7.09 -7.17
C LYS A 200 -21.05 5.99 -8.15
N GLU A 201 -21.05 6.27 -9.44
CA GLU A 201 -21.34 5.26 -10.46
C GLU A 201 -20.26 4.17 -10.49
N LEU A 202 -18.98 4.57 -10.49
CA LEU A 202 -17.83 3.64 -10.48
C LEU A 202 -17.90 2.70 -9.27
N LEU A 203 -18.17 3.23 -8.08
CA LEU A 203 -18.30 2.49 -6.82
C LEU A 203 -19.49 1.51 -6.82
N GLY A 204 -20.47 1.70 -7.69
CA GLY A 204 -21.62 0.80 -7.86
C GLY A 204 -21.39 -0.37 -8.83
N LEU A 205 -20.26 -0.42 -9.54
CA LEU A 205 -20.01 -1.43 -10.60
C LEU A 205 -19.45 -2.75 -10.06
N THR A 206 -20.10 -3.33 -9.06
CA THR A 206 -19.67 -4.54 -8.32
C THR A 206 -19.42 -5.78 -9.18
N SER A 207 -20.01 -5.87 -10.37
CA SER A 207 -19.79 -6.99 -11.30
C SER A 207 -18.68 -6.75 -12.33
N LEU A 208 -18.15 -5.53 -12.41
CA LEU A 208 -17.16 -5.11 -13.40
C LEU A 208 -15.82 -4.67 -12.79
N VAL A 209 -15.81 -4.30 -11.52
CA VAL A 209 -14.61 -3.88 -10.76
C VAL A 209 -14.41 -4.87 -9.62
N ASP A 210 -13.17 -5.34 -9.44
CA ASP A 210 -12.82 -6.34 -8.44
C ASP A 210 -12.24 -5.73 -7.16
N MET A 211 -11.61 -4.53 -7.28
CA MET A 211 -10.98 -3.83 -6.17
C MET A 211 -11.02 -2.32 -6.39
N VAL A 212 -11.30 -1.56 -5.34
CA VAL A 212 -11.16 -0.10 -5.31
C VAL A 212 -9.98 0.29 -4.42
N ILE A 213 -9.14 1.20 -4.91
CA ILE A 213 -7.95 1.67 -4.20
C ILE A 213 -8.02 3.21 -4.11
N PRO A 214 -8.50 3.79 -3.00
CA PRO A 214 -8.44 5.23 -2.78
C PRO A 214 -7.02 5.66 -2.38
N ARG A 215 -6.56 6.79 -2.94
CA ARG A 215 -5.24 7.41 -2.70
C ARG A 215 -5.39 8.91 -2.51
N GLY A 216 -5.68 9.36 -1.33
CA GLY A 216 -5.92 10.78 -1.05
C GLY A 216 -6.19 11.03 0.41
N SER A 217 -7.00 12.07 0.68
CA SER A 217 -7.40 12.47 2.02
C SER A 217 -8.20 11.39 2.76
N LYS A 218 -8.18 11.43 4.11
CA LYS A 218 -9.02 10.61 4.99
C LYS A 218 -10.48 10.62 4.53
N ALA A 219 -11.02 11.81 4.26
CA ALA A 219 -12.40 11.97 3.79
C ALA A 219 -12.70 11.21 2.49
N LEU A 220 -11.74 11.15 1.55
CA LEU A 220 -11.89 10.36 0.33
C LEU A 220 -11.95 8.86 0.65
N VAL A 221 -11.04 8.38 1.50
CA VAL A 221 -10.98 6.95 1.85
C VAL A 221 -12.26 6.51 2.56
N GLU A 222 -12.70 7.27 3.57
CA GLU A 222 -13.94 7.01 4.30
C GLU A 222 -15.17 7.05 3.38
N TYR A 223 -15.23 8.05 2.49
CA TYR A 223 -16.30 8.13 1.50
C TYR A 223 -16.36 6.89 0.62
N VAL A 224 -15.21 6.43 0.11
CA VAL A 224 -15.14 5.22 -0.72
C VAL A 224 -15.60 4.00 0.07
N GLN A 225 -15.09 3.81 1.28
CA GLN A 225 -15.45 2.66 2.14
C GLN A 225 -16.95 2.63 2.48
N ALA A 226 -17.54 3.79 2.75
CA ALA A 226 -18.96 3.89 3.08
C ALA A 226 -19.91 3.73 1.89
N ASN A 227 -19.43 3.90 0.63
CA ASN A 227 -20.28 3.99 -0.56
C ASN A 227 -20.06 2.87 -1.57
N THR A 228 -19.34 1.80 -1.25
CA THR A 228 -19.17 0.66 -2.16
C THR A 228 -19.33 -0.68 -1.45
N ARG A 229 -19.70 -1.71 -2.24
CA ARG A 229 -19.60 -3.13 -1.87
C ARG A 229 -18.44 -3.84 -2.57
N ILE A 230 -17.71 -3.13 -3.41
CA ILE A 230 -16.47 -3.65 -3.99
C ILE A 230 -15.41 -3.64 -2.88
N PRO A 231 -14.58 -4.68 -2.71
CA PRO A 231 -13.48 -4.64 -1.77
C PRO A 231 -12.63 -3.38 -1.91
N VAL A 232 -12.35 -2.71 -0.80
CA VAL A 232 -11.54 -1.48 -0.76
C VAL A 232 -10.20 -1.80 -0.12
N LEU A 233 -9.13 -1.42 -0.79
CA LEU A 233 -7.77 -1.56 -0.31
C LEU A 233 -7.20 -0.18 -0.01
N GLY A 234 -6.88 0.07 1.27
CA GLY A 234 -6.37 1.35 1.73
C GLY A 234 -6.52 1.50 3.24
N HIS A 235 -6.06 2.64 3.74
CA HIS A 235 -6.22 3.08 5.12
C HIS A 235 -6.69 4.53 5.14
N ALA A 236 -7.42 4.91 6.18
CA ALA A 236 -7.89 6.27 6.35
C ALA A 236 -6.87 7.15 7.09
N GLU A 237 -6.15 6.57 8.05
CA GLU A 237 -5.20 7.26 8.94
C GLU A 237 -3.95 6.42 9.20
N GLY A 238 -2.84 7.11 9.50
CA GLY A 238 -1.57 6.52 9.87
C GLY A 238 -1.13 7.00 11.27
N VAL A 239 -1.82 6.58 12.34
CA VAL A 239 -1.38 6.86 13.72
C VAL A 239 -0.41 5.78 14.16
N CYS A 240 0.89 6.06 13.97
CA CYS A 240 1.98 5.13 14.26
C CYS A 240 2.62 5.43 15.62
N HIS A 241 3.05 4.38 16.35
CA HIS A 241 3.69 4.52 17.65
C HIS A 241 5.11 4.00 17.67
N ILE A 242 5.93 4.60 18.55
CA ILE A 242 7.19 4.02 18.99
C ILE A 242 7.15 3.91 20.53
N TYR A 243 7.31 2.68 21.03
CA TYR A 243 7.48 2.44 22.46
C TYR A 243 8.95 2.30 22.81
N VAL A 244 9.42 3.12 23.77
CA VAL A 244 10.77 3.04 24.35
C VAL A 244 10.68 2.31 25.68
N ASP A 245 11.24 1.10 25.71
CA ASP A 245 11.24 0.23 26.88
C ASP A 245 12.25 0.69 27.94
N ARG A 246 12.23 0.06 29.13
CA ARG A 246 13.17 0.35 30.23
C ARG A 246 14.63 0.00 29.93
N ASN A 247 14.87 -1.01 29.10
CA ASN A 247 16.21 -1.45 28.70
C ASN A 247 16.45 -1.11 27.23
N PHE A 248 17.13 -0.02 26.92
CA PHE A 248 17.35 0.42 25.55
C PHE A 248 18.67 1.18 25.37
N ASP A 249 19.11 1.30 24.13
CA ASP A 249 20.23 2.19 23.75
C ASP A 249 19.66 3.60 23.49
N GLU A 250 20.10 4.57 24.31
CA GLU A 250 19.61 5.94 24.25
C GLU A 250 19.96 6.64 22.94
N ALA A 251 21.18 6.43 22.42
CA ALA A 251 21.62 7.08 21.18
C ALA A 251 20.83 6.55 19.96
N MET A 252 20.58 5.25 19.94
CA MET A 252 19.75 4.59 18.94
C MET A 252 18.31 5.11 19.02
N ALA A 253 17.70 5.17 20.21
CA ALA A 253 16.34 5.64 20.39
C ALA A 253 16.14 7.07 19.88
N LEU A 254 17.02 7.99 20.27
CA LEU A 254 16.99 9.37 19.80
C LEU A 254 17.09 9.47 18.27
N ARG A 255 17.96 8.68 17.64
CA ARG A 255 18.14 8.65 16.20
C ARG A 255 16.92 8.09 15.47
N VAL A 256 16.39 6.97 15.95
CA VAL A 256 15.24 6.27 15.34
C VAL A 256 13.98 7.14 15.41
N ILE A 257 13.73 7.76 16.56
CA ILE A 257 12.54 8.63 16.75
C ILE A 257 12.65 9.90 15.89
N GLU A 258 13.82 10.54 15.87
CA GLU A 258 14.03 11.72 14.99
C GLU A 258 13.80 11.36 13.52
N ASP A 259 14.37 10.26 13.03
CA ASP A 259 14.16 9.78 11.66
C ASP A 259 12.69 9.48 11.42
N ALA A 260 12.03 8.76 12.33
CA ALA A 260 10.63 8.37 12.20
C ALA A 260 9.67 9.57 12.06
N LYS A 261 9.99 10.72 12.64
CA LYS A 261 9.18 11.94 12.53
C LYS A 261 9.67 12.89 11.44
N CYS A 262 11.00 13.09 11.32
CA CYS A 262 11.57 14.24 10.58
C CYS A 262 11.99 13.89 9.14
N ASP A 263 12.06 12.61 8.74
CA ASP A 263 12.38 12.20 7.36
C ASP A 263 11.32 12.72 6.37
N TYR A 264 10.05 12.41 6.63
CA TYR A 264 8.92 12.93 5.88
C TYR A 264 7.66 12.93 6.75
N PRO A 265 7.36 14.02 7.46
CA PRO A 265 6.30 14.04 8.48
C PRO A 265 4.88 13.85 7.95
N ALA A 266 4.63 14.14 6.66
CA ALA A 266 3.34 13.95 6.01
C ALA A 266 3.11 12.53 5.47
N ALA A 267 3.98 11.58 5.77
CA ALA A 267 3.79 10.19 5.39
C ALA A 267 3.00 9.44 6.47
N CYS A 268 2.06 8.59 6.06
CA CYS A 268 1.22 7.80 6.97
C CYS A 268 1.98 6.83 7.88
N ASN A 269 3.25 6.55 7.59
CA ASN A 269 4.15 5.76 8.43
C ASN A 269 5.12 6.62 9.27
N ALA A 270 4.94 7.95 9.29
CA ALA A 270 5.64 8.80 10.25
C ALA A 270 5.12 8.51 11.67
N VAL A 271 5.99 8.59 12.67
CA VAL A 271 5.56 8.41 14.06
C VAL A 271 4.70 9.58 14.52
N GLU A 272 3.56 9.29 15.14
CA GLU A 272 2.66 10.31 15.70
C GLU A 272 2.68 10.29 17.22
N THR A 273 2.98 9.16 17.84
CA THR A 273 3.04 9.03 19.31
C THR A 273 4.30 8.25 19.71
N VAL A 274 5.02 8.79 20.69
CA VAL A 274 6.09 8.07 21.41
C VAL A 274 5.66 7.80 22.83
N LEU A 275 5.66 6.51 23.20
CA LEU A 275 5.41 6.03 24.55
C LEU A 275 6.74 5.72 25.22
N VAL A 276 6.96 6.20 26.43
CA VAL A 276 8.21 5.97 27.17
C VAL A 276 7.91 5.25 28.48
N HIS A 277 8.64 4.18 28.77
CA HIS A 277 8.52 3.46 30.02
C HIS A 277 8.83 4.41 31.21
N ARG A 278 8.00 4.38 32.28
CA ARG A 278 8.07 5.27 33.43
C ARG A 278 9.47 5.32 34.06
N ASP A 279 10.13 4.17 34.20
CA ASP A 279 11.44 4.06 34.88
C ASP A 279 12.55 4.87 34.20
N VAL A 280 12.41 5.14 32.91
CA VAL A 280 13.41 5.86 32.11
C VAL A 280 12.94 7.24 31.66
N ALA A 281 11.65 7.52 31.77
CA ALA A 281 11.01 8.73 31.27
C ALA A 281 11.70 10.01 31.77
N ARG A 282 12.02 10.08 33.09
CA ARG A 282 12.64 11.27 33.70
C ARG A 282 14.03 11.62 33.12
N LYS A 283 14.77 10.60 32.63
CA LYS A 283 16.10 10.81 32.03
C LYS A 283 16.02 11.00 30.53
N PHE A 284 15.10 10.33 29.87
CA PHE A 284 15.03 10.25 28.41
C PHE A 284 14.20 11.37 27.78
N LEU A 285 13.02 11.68 28.32
CA LEU A 285 12.11 12.68 27.75
C LEU A 285 12.75 14.06 27.55
N PRO A 286 13.52 14.64 28.50
CA PRO A 286 14.16 15.93 28.27
C PRO A 286 15.14 15.94 27.10
N LYS A 287 15.89 14.84 26.92
CA LYS A 287 16.85 14.71 25.81
C LYS A 287 16.12 14.57 24.47
N LEU A 288 15.03 13.77 24.45
CA LEU A 288 14.19 13.59 23.27
C LEU A 288 13.52 14.92 22.87
N ALA A 289 12.89 15.60 23.83
CA ALA A 289 12.23 16.88 23.59
C ALA A 289 13.22 17.91 23.01
N LYS A 290 14.38 18.08 23.65
CA LYS A 290 15.43 18.99 23.18
C LYS A 290 15.91 18.65 21.77
N ARG A 291 16.00 17.36 21.42
CA ARG A 291 16.43 16.92 20.08
C ARG A 291 15.37 17.24 19.02
N LEU A 292 14.10 16.95 19.32
CA LEU A 292 12.98 17.17 18.42
C LEU A 292 12.65 18.65 18.24
N SER A 293 12.69 19.45 19.31
CA SER A 293 12.46 20.91 19.25
C SER A 293 13.50 21.60 18.35
N LYS A 294 14.76 21.15 18.35
CA LYS A 294 15.80 21.63 17.41
C LYS A 294 15.47 21.36 15.94
N ARG A 295 14.62 20.36 15.68
CA ARG A 295 14.10 20.02 14.34
C ARG A 295 12.80 20.72 14.02
N GLY A 296 12.31 21.58 14.93
CA GLY A 296 11.04 22.31 14.78
C GLY A 296 9.80 21.45 15.04
N VAL A 297 9.93 20.32 15.74
CA VAL A 297 8.79 19.45 16.08
C VAL A 297 8.04 20.07 17.25
N LEU A 298 6.73 20.33 17.05
CA LEU A 298 5.80 20.71 18.11
C LEU A 298 5.47 19.47 18.96
N LEU A 299 5.66 19.58 20.26
CA LEU A 299 5.49 18.45 21.16
C LEU A 299 4.23 18.60 22.02
N HIS A 300 3.44 17.54 22.07
CA HIS A 300 2.29 17.39 22.95
C HIS A 300 2.61 16.36 24.04
N GLY A 301 2.33 16.70 25.30
CA GLY A 301 2.64 15.83 26.44
C GLY A 301 1.40 15.43 27.22
N CYS A 302 1.29 14.15 27.58
CA CYS A 302 0.31 13.72 28.59
C CYS A 302 0.60 14.36 29.95
N PRO A 303 -0.33 14.34 30.92
CA PRO A 303 -0.09 14.94 32.24
C PRO A 303 1.22 14.51 32.89
N SER A 304 1.53 13.20 32.90
CA SER A 304 2.79 12.68 33.47
C SER A 304 4.03 13.16 32.72
N THR A 305 3.97 13.26 31.39
CA THR A 305 5.08 13.80 30.59
C THR A 305 5.34 15.27 30.94
N ARG A 306 4.29 16.08 31.01
CA ARG A 306 4.37 17.51 31.37
C ARG A 306 4.89 17.73 32.77
N GLU A 307 4.44 16.94 33.75
CA GLU A 307 4.95 16.96 35.12
C GLU A 307 6.45 16.68 35.18
N ILE A 308 6.92 15.64 34.51
CA ILE A 308 8.35 15.30 34.42
C ILE A 308 9.16 16.46 33.81
N MET A 309 8.68 17.07 32.75
CA MET A 309 9.39 18.18 32.07
C MET A 309 9.49 19.41 32.98
N LEU A 310 8.45 19.72 33.74
CA LEU A 310 8.45 20.80 34.74
C LEU A 310 9.43 20.53 35.89
N GLU A 311 9.49 19.29 36.38
CA GLU A 311 10.39 18.91 37.48
C GLU A 311 11.90 19.02 37.13
N VAL A 312 12.23 18.81 35.86
CA VAL A 312 13.64 18.90 35.41
C VAL A 312 14.02 20.29 34.91
N ASN A 313 13.12 21.30 35.01
CA ASN A 313 13.31 22.68 34.56
C ASN A 313 13.78 22.79 33.10
N GLU A 314 13.32 21.91 32.22
CA GLU A 314 13.61 22.02 30.80
C GLU A 314 12.70 23.09 30.15
N PRO A 315 13.26 23.92 29.25
CA PRO A 315 12.53 25.07 28.70
C PRO A 315 11.51 24.70 27.63
N GLU A 316 11.46 23.47 27.17
CA GLU A 316 10.51 23.04 26.15
C GLU A 316 9.09 22.99 26.72
N GLU A 317 8.25 23.91 26.26
CA GLU A 317 6.83 23.95 26.60
C GLU A 317 6.07 22.88 25.80
N LEU A 318 5.40 21.97 26.49
CA LEU A 318 4.60 20.92 25.87
C LEU A 318 3.12 21.33 25.90
N ALA A 319 2.48 21.31 24.73
CA ALA A 319 1.03 21.40 24.63
C ALA A 319 0.35 20.19 25.29
N GLY A 320 -0.92 20.30 25.64
CA GLY A 320 -1.71 19.14 26.09
C GLY A 320 -2.04 18.20 24.94
N ILE A 321 -2.35 16.97 25.26
CA ILE A 321 -2.90 15.99 24.31
C ILE A 321 -4.41 15.96 24.52
N ASP A 322 -5.16 16.40 23.50
CA ASP A 322 -6.62 16.39 23.52
C ASP A 322 -7.18 15.07 22.97
N ASP A 323 -6.50 14.49 21.98
CA ASP A 323 -6.87 13.25 21.33
C ASP A 323 -5.61 12.44 20.93
N TRP A 324 -5.59 11.15 21.28
CA TRP A 324 -4.52 10.23 20.94
C TRP A 324 -4.63 9.63 19.52
N HIS A 325 -5.80 9.82 18.86
CA HIS A 325 -6.05 9.32 17.50
C HIS A 325 -5.60 10.31 16.40
N VAL A 326 -4.89 11.38 16.77
CA VAL A 326 -4.48 12.40 15.80
C VAL A 326 -3.32 11.93 14.93
N GLU A 327 -3.53 11.91 13.62
CA GLU A 327 -2.45 11.92 12.62
C GLU A 327 -2.12 13.39 12.34
N TYR A 328 -1.01 13.89 12.89
CA TYR A 328 -0.60 15.29 12.73
C TYR A 328 -0.22 15.59 11.27
N GLY A 329 0.47 14.64 10.61
CA GLY A 329 0.90 14.80 9.22
C GLY A 329 1.91 15.95 9.00
N GLU A 330 2.46 16.50 10.07
CA GLU A 330 3.41 17.60 10.10
C GLU A 330 4.46 17.40 11.20
N LEU A 331 5.34 18.38 11.42
CA LEU A 331 6.33 18.34 12.50
C LEU A 331 5.66 18.58 13.87
N ALA A 332 4.77 17.68 14.25
CA ALA A 332 4.13 17.62 15.55
C ALA A 332 3.99 16.16 16.01
N MET A 333 4.05 15.88 17.32
CA MET A 333 3.87 14.53 17.84
C MET A 333 3.52 14.52 19.33
N SER A 334 2.90 13.41 19.78
CA SER A 334 2.53 13.16 21.15
C SER A 334 3.62 12.38 21.91
N LEU A 335 3.84 12.74 23.19
CA LEU A 335 4.72 12.05 24.11
C LEU A 335 3.92 11.53 25.30
N GLY A 336 3.94 10.22 25.52
CA GLY A 336 3.25 9.55 26.61
C GLY A 336 4.20 8.80 27.55
N VAL A 337 3.80 8.62 28.80
CA VAL A 337 4.46 7.78 29.79
C VAL A 337 3.56 6.61 30.11
N VAL A 338 4.12 5.39 30.05
CA VAL A 338 3.41 4.14 30.37
C VAL A 338 4.17 3.35 31.43
N ASP A 339 3.44 2.57 32.22
CA ASP A 339 4.00 1.84 33.37
C ASP A 339 4.67 0.52 33.01
N SER A 340 4.34 -0.03 31.83
CA SER A 340 4.82 -1.35 31.42
C SER A 340 4.67 -1.56 29.91
N LEU A 341 5.25 -2.63 29.40
CA LEU A 341 5.04 -3.13 28.05
C LEU A 341 3.54 -3.44 27.81
N ASP A 342 2.83 -4.02 28.79
CA ASP A 342 1.38 -4.28 28.69
C ASP A 342 0.60 -2.99 28.45
N ALA A 343 0.89 -1.95 29.25
CA ALA A 343 0.24 -0.66 29.10
C ALA A 343 0.54 0.00 27.74
N ALA A 344 1.76 -0.19 27.20
CA ALA A 344 2.11 0.27 25.87
C ALA A 344 1.30 -0.45 24.78
N ILE A 345 1.20 -1.78 24.85
CA ILE A 345 0.44 -2.60 23.90
C ILE A 345 -1.06 -2.23 23.97
N GLU A 346 -1.63 -2.08 25.17
CA GLU A 346 -3.03 -1.64 25.35
C GLU A 346 -3.27 -0.26 24.74
N HIS A 347 -2.35 0.69 24.97
CA HIS A 347 -2.46 2.03 24.38
C HIS A 347 -2.43 1.96 22.84
N ILE A 348 -1.50 1.20 22.28
CA ILE A 348 -1.39 1.02 20.82
C ILE A 348 -2.67 0.41 20.24
N HIS A 349 -3.23 -0.60 20.89
CA HIS A 349 -4.48 -1.22 20.44
C HIS A 349 -5.69 -0.29 20.56
N ALA A 350 -5.70 0.58 21.58
CA ALA A 350 -6.79 1.53 21.80
C ALA A 350 -6.74 2.73 20.85
N HIS A 351 -5.55 3.21 20.49
CA HIS A 351 -5.36 4.49 19.80
C HIS A 351 -4.66 4.40 18.44
N GLY A 352 -4.00 3.27 18.13
CA GLY A 352 -3.32 3.07 16.86
C GLY A 352 -4.27 2.81 15.70
N SER A 353 -3.79 3.05 14.50
CA SER A 353 -4.51 2.85 13.23
C SER A 353 -4.28 1.48 12.60
N LEU A 354 -3.63 0.54 13.28
CA LEU A 354 -3.17 -0.75 12.76
C LEU A 354 -2.13 -0.61 11.62
N HIS A 355 -1.46 0.53 11.53
CA HIS A 355 -0.55 0.82 10.44
C HIS A 355 0.86 0.30 10.73
N THR A 356 1.63 0.98 11.55
CA THR A 356 3.04 0.62 11.83
C THR A 356 3.42 1.00 13.25
N GLU A 357 3.92 0.01 13.98
CA GLU A 357 4.29 0.16 15.38
C GLU A 357 5.73 -0.32 15.60
N SER A 358 6.47 0.32 16.51
CA SER A 358 7.85 -0.05 16.78
C SER A 358 8.14 -0.08 18.28
N ILE A 359 8.97 -1.04 18.70
CA ILE A 359 9.56 -1.06 20.03
C ILE A 359 11.07 -0.78 19.94
N ILE A 360 11.57 0.02 20.87
CA ILE A 360 13.01 0.23 21.09
C ILE A 360 13.39 -0.41 22.41
N THR A 361 14.10 -1.53 22.34
CA THR A 361 14.53 -2.30 23.51
C THR A 361 15.79 -3.10 23.22
N SER A 362 16.58 -3.37 24.27
CA SER A 362 17.68 -4.35 24.27
C SER A 362 17.26 -5.68 24.89
N ASP A 363 16.04 -5.78 25.41
CA ASP A 363 15.45 -6.98 25.99
C ASP A 363 14.81 -7.82 24.88
N ALA A 364 15.39 -8.99 24.61
CA ALA A 364 14.91 -9.86 23.53
C ALA A 364 13.52 -10.44 23.82
N GLU A 365 13.17 -10.72 25.08
CA GLU A 365 11.87 -11.26 25.46
C GLU A 365 10.78 -10.20 25.27
N ALA A 366 11.04 -8.95 25.69
CA ALA A 366 10.16 -7.82 25.48
C ALA A 366 9.95 -7.56 23.97
N ALA A 367 11.03 -7.63 23.17
CA ALA A 367 10.96 -7.48 21.72
C ALA A 367 10.06 -8.52 21.07
N GLU A 368 10.33 -9.82 21.31
CA GLU A 368 9.54 -10.91 20.73
C GLU A 368 8.08 -10.89 21.19
N ARG A 369 7.81 -10.48 22.42
CA ARG A 369 6.49 -10.32 22.93
C ARG A 369 5.74 -9.19 22.20
N PHE A 370 6.36 -8.02 22.04
CA PHE A 370 5.80 -6.89 21.31
C PHE A 370 5.50 -7.26 19.84
N LEU A 371 6.48 -7.90 19.16
CA LEU A 371 6.33 -8.33 17.77
C LEU A 371 5.17 -9.31 17.57
N ARG A 372 4.89 -10.16 18.56
CA ARG A 372 3.80 -11.16 18.49
C ARG A 372 2.45 -10.59 18.89
N GLU A 373 2.39 -9.70 19.89
CA GLU A 373 1.12 -9.28 20.51
C GLU A 373 0.54 -8.02 19.85
N VAL A 374 1.36 -7.14 19.28
CA VAL A 374 0.86 -5.93 18.62
C VAL A 374 0.24 -6.27 17.26
N ASP A 375 -1.03 -5.91 17.10
CA ASP A 375 -1.77 -6.14 15.85
C ASP A 375 -1.69 -4.92 14.94
N ALA A 376 -0.63 -4.85 14.14
CA ALA A 376 -0.45 -3.81 13.11
C ALA A 376 0.01 -4.43 11.78
N ALA A 377 -0.05 -3.66 10.69
CA ALA A 377 0.43 -4.09 9.38
C ALA A 377 1.95 -4.20 9.33
N GLY A 378 2.66 -3.36 10.07
CA GLY A 378 4.10 -3.44 10.29
C GLY A 378 4.39 -3.38 11.79
N VAL A 379 5.15 -4.35 12.32
CA VAL A 379 5.62 -4.35 13.70
C VAL A 379 7.13 -4.47 13.69
N LEU A 380 7.82 -3.50 14.28
CA LEU A 380 9.25 -3.31 14.11
C LEU A 380 9.98 -3.36 15.46
N HIS A 381 11.21 -3.82 15.44
CA HIS A 381 12.13 -3.80 16.58
C HIS A 381 13.36 -2.98 16.24
N ASN A 382 13.66 -1.96 17.05
CA ASN A 382 14.83 -1.10 16.92
C ASN A 382 14.97 -0.44 15.52
N ALA A 383 13.85 -0.12 14.90
CA ALA A 383 13.81 0.46 13.56
C ALA A 383 12.77 1.58 13.47
N SER A 384 13.01 2.54 12.59
CA SER A 384 12.11 3.65 12.29
C SER A 384 10.83 3.14 11.60
N THR A 385 9.67 3.65 11.98
CA THR A 385 8.39 3.34 11.35
C THR A 385 8.39 3.70 9.84
N ARG A 386 9.26 4.59 9.42
CA ARG A 386 9.49 4.97 8.02
C ARG A 386 9.94 3.81 7.11
N PHE A 387 10.39 2.69 7.68
CA PHE A 387 10.69 1.48 6.90
C PHE A 387 9.45 0.80 6.32
N ALA A 388 8.25 1.05 6.83
CA ALA A 388 7.00 0.46 6.34
C ALA A 388 6.59 1.08 4.98
N ASP A 389 7.37 0.80 3.96
CA ASP A 389 7.30 1.33 2.59
C ASP A 389 7.66 0.21 1.61
N GLY A 390 6.96 0.12 0.48
CA GLY A 390 7.15 -0.97 -0.48
C GLY A 390 8.54 -1.04 -1.08
N PHE A 391 9.20 0.10 -1.31
CA PHE A 391 10.58 0.10 -1.79
C PHE A 391 11.55 -0.36 -0.71
N ARG A 392 11.41 0.17 0.52
CA ARG A 392 12.28 -0.15 1.67
C ARG A 392 12.11 -1.60 2.14
N TYR A 393 10.92 -2.18 2.01
CA TYR A 393 10.67 -3.62 2.28
C TYR A 393 11.12 -4.54 1.13
N GLY A 394 11.63 -4.01 0.02
CA GLY A 394 12.09 -4.79 -1.12
C GLY A 394 10.98 -5.24 -2.07
N PHE A 395 9.77 -4.70 -1.96
CA PHE A 395 8.66 -4.98 -2.88
C PHE A 395 8.76 -4.19 -4.20
N GLY A 396 9.73 -3.28 -4.30
CA GLY A 396 10.05 -2.48 -5.46
C GLY A 396 9.16 -1.26 -5.68
N ALA A 397 7.85 -1.42 -5.60
CA ALA A 397 6.85 -0.35 -5.69
C ALA A 397 5.56 -0.76 -4.98
N GLU A 398 4.71 0.20 -4.66
CA GLU A 398 3.42 -0.04 -4.03
C GLU A 398 2.32 0.82 -4.63
N VAL A 399 1.09 0.32 -4.66
CA VAL A 399 -0.10 1.13 -4.99
C VAL A 399 -0.64 1.88 -3.79
N GLY A 400 -0.18 1.57 -2.59
CA GLY A 400 -0.58 2.13 -1.31
C GLY A 400 -0.29 1.20 -0.16
N VAL A 401 -0.65 1.65 1.05
CA VAL A 401 -0.60 0.83 2.26
C VAL A 401 -2.02 0.46 2.66
N SER A 402 -2.22 -0.75 3.17
CA SER A 402 -3.50 -1.21 3.69
C SER A 402 -3.36 -1.69 5.13
N THR A 403 -4.25 -1.25 6.00
CA THR A 403 -4.34 -1.75 7.39
C THR A 403 -5.39 -2.85 7.56
N SER A 404 -6.11 -3.17 6.48
CA SER A 404 -7.12 -4.23 6.46
C SER A 404 -6.52 -5.60 6.75
N LYS A 405 -7.25 -6.45 7.49
CA LYS A 405 -6.90 -7.87 7.67
C LYS A 405 -7.42 -8.76 6.54
N PHE A 406 -8.24 -8.21 5.67
CA PHE A 406 -8.82 -8.94 4.55
C PHE A 406 -8.07 -8.60 3.27
N HIS A 407 -7.57 -9.61 2.57
CA HIS A 407 -6.70 -9.59 1.41
C HIS A 407 -5.30 -9.05 1.74
N ALA A 408 -4.79 -7.98 1.06
CA ALA A 408 -3.44 -7.47 1.30
C ALA A 408 -3.37 -6.54 2.52
N ARG A 409 -2.32 -6.66 3.32
CA ARG A 409 -2.02 -5.83 4.48
C ARG A 409 -0.59 -5.28 4.40
N GLY A 410 -0.38 -4.07 4.88
CA GLY A 410 0.90 -3.35 4.77
C GLY A 410 1.09 -2.68 3.41
N PRO A 411 2.34 -2.40 3.01
CA PRO A 411 2.65 -1.88 1.68
C PRO A 411 2.21 -2.85 0.58
N VAL A 412 1.34 -2.40 -0.32
CA VAL A 412 0.69 -3.23 -1.34
C VAL A 412 1.47 -3.17 -2.64
N GLY A 413 2.40 -4.10 -2.81
CA GLY A 413 3.13 -4.34 -4.04
C GLY A 413 2.40 -5.29 -5.00
N LEU A 414 3.16 -5.94 -5.89
CA LEU A 414 2.61 -6.83 -6.92
C LEU A 414 1.80 -8.00 -6.34
N GLU A 415 2.24 -8.60 -5.24
CA GLU A 415 1.55 -9.74 -4.61
C GLU A 415 0.16 -9.34 -4.10
N GLY A 416 0.02 -8.13 -3.54
CA GLY A 416 -1.25 -7.60 -3.08
C GLY A 416 -2.25 -7.27 -4.22
N LEU A 417 -1.80 -7.26 -5.47
CA LEU A 417 -2.65 -7.10 -6.66
C LEU A 417 -2.97 -8.45 -7.33
N THR A 418 -2.68 -9.56 -6.65
CA THR A 418 -2.98 -10.92 -7.11
C THR A 418 -3.90 -11.62 -6.11
N THR A 419 -4.52 -12.68 -6.57
CA THR A 419 -5.23 -13.66 -5.76
C THR A 419 -4.80 -15.06 -6.22
N TYR A 420 -5.55 -16.07 -5.90
CA TYR A 420 -5.22 -17.44 -6.30
C TYR A 420 -6.44 -18.16 -6.88
N LYS A 421 -6.17 -19.23 -7.63
CA LYS A 421 -7.15 -20.24 -8.01
C LYS A 421 -6.57 -21.63 -7.77
N TYR A 422 -7.45 -22.59 -7.66
CA TYR A 422 -7.08 -24.02 -7.59
C TYR A 422 -7.12 -24.60 -8.99
N VAL A 423 -6.08 -25.35 -9.34
CA VAL A 423 -5.97 -26.11 -10.59
C VAL A 423 -5.89 -27.57 -10.19
N LEU A 424 -6.90 -28.35 -10.55
CA LEU A 424 -6.98 -29.77 -10.29
C LEU A 424 -6.74 -30.53 -11.59
N ARG A 425 -5.79 -31.46 -11.56
CA ARG A 425 -5.49 -32.35 -12.68
C ARG A 425 -5.78 -33.78 -12.28
N GLY A 426 -6.58 -34.45 -13.07
CA GLY A 426 -6.95 -35.85 -12.85
C GLY A 426 -7.10 -36.59 -14.19
N HIS A 427 -7.40 -37.88 -14.12
CA HIS A 427 -7.55 -38.79 -15.26
C HIS A 427 -8.89 -39.52 -15.19
N GLY A 428 -9.99 -38.77 -15.17
CA GLY A 428 -11.33 -39.34 -15.07
C GLY A 428 -11.79 -39.64 -13.63
N HIS A 429 -11.09 -39.07 -12.61
CA HIS A 429 -11.48 -39.21 -11.21
C HIS A 429 -12.86 -38.58 -10.98
N ALA A 430 -13.75 -39.34 -10.40
CA ALA A 430 -15.07 -38.88 -10.00
C ALA A 430 -15.16 -38.77 -8.48
N ALA A 431 -15.84 -37.77 -7.94
CA ALA A 431 -16.03 -37.64 -6.51
C ALA A 431 -16.76 -38.83 -5.88
N GLY A 432 -17.53 -39.58 -6.68
CA GLY A 432 -18.15 -40.84 -6.28
C GLY A 432 -17.18 -41.94 -5.95
N ASP A 433 -16.00 -41.96 -6.56
CA ASP A 433 -14.96 -42.99 -6.33
C ASP A 433 -14.41 -42.92 -4.89
N TYR A 434 -14.59 -41.82 -4.22
CA TYR A 434 -14.14 -41.53 -2.84
C TYR A 434 -15.26 -41.70 -1.81
N ARG A 435 -16.35 -42.42 -2.16
CA ARG A 435 -17.51 -42.65 -1.28
C ARG A 435 -17.92 -44.11 -1.27
N GLY A 436 -18.51 -44.53 -0.15
CA GLY A 436 -19.08 -45.89 -0.03
C GLY A 436 -18.09 -46.97 0.37
N LYS A 437 -18.51 -48.25 0.24
CA LYS A 437 -17.81 -49.41 0.81
C LYS A 437 -16.45 -49.69 0.14
N ASN A 438 -16.27 -49.32 -1.13
CA ASN A 438 -15.06 -49.50 -1.90
C ASN A 438 -14.40 -48.16 -2.26
N ALA A 439 -14.56 -47.15 -1.41
CA ALA A 439 -14.01 -45.79 -1.64
C ALA A 439 -12.48 -45.80 -1.74
N ARG A 440 -11.97 -45.07 -2.68
CA ARG A 440 -10.53 -44.71 -2.74
C ARG A 440 -10.19 -43.83 -1.53
N ALA A 441 -8.96 -43.90 -1.05
CA ALA A 441 -8.48 -43.08 0.05
C ALA A 441 -7.78 -41.84 -0.50
N PHE A 442 -8.00 -40.67 0.10
CA PHE A 442 -7.18 -39.51 -0.13
C PHE A 442 -5.82 -39.68 0.57
N THR A 443 -4.75 -39.27 -0.11
CA THR A 443 -3.40 -39.24 0.48
C THR A 443 -3.07 -37.89 1.11
N HIS A 444 -3.58 -36.80 0.53
CA HIS A 444 -3.33 -35.40 0.96
C HIS A 444 -1.83 -35.08 1.21
N ARG A 445 -0.94 -35.69 0.43
CA ARG A 445 0.49 -35.43 0.53
C ARG A 445 0.80 -34.04 -0.02
N ARG A 446 1.57 -33.26 0.74
CA ARG A 446 2.09 -31.98 0.30
C ARG A 446 3.56 -32.13 -0.06
N ASP A 447 3.98 -31.52 -1.15
CA ASP A 447 5.38 -31.36 -1.48
C ASP A 447 6.02 -30.47 -0.40
N ALA A 448 7.15 -30.95 0.20
CA ALA A 448 7.82 -30.29 1.30
C ALA A 448 8.52 -28.98 0.85
#